data_06f084e9fe4c2ae0c359c82cc86cfae3
#
_entry.id   06f084e9fe4c2ae0c359c82cc86cfae3
#
_cell.length_a   1.000
_cell.length_b   1.000
_cell.length_c   1.000
_cell.angle_alpha   90.00
_cell.angle_beta   90.00
_cell.angle_gamma   90.00
#
_symmetry.space_group_name_H-M   'P 1'
#
loop_
_entity.id
_entity.type
_entity.pdbx_description
1 polymer ?
#
loop_
_entity_poly.entity_id
_entity_poly.type
_entity_poly.pdbx_seq_one_letter_code
_entity_poly.pdbx_strand_id
1 'polypeptide(L)' 'MKEIDAIFVVTDALGVHREALVIPLGPASPGRVRKLPSGKLEITVEAARPLDEWLKELPALIAAAQTK' A
#
# COMPACT_ATOMS: atom_id res chain seq x y z
N MET A 1 8.30 -14.55 4.06
CA MET A 1 7.35 -13.91 3.14
C MET A 1 7.88 -12.55 2.72
N LYS A 2 7.77 -12.23 1.46
CA LYS A 2 8.22 -10.93 0.98
C LYS A 2 7.19 -9.85 1.32
N GLU A 3 7.69 -8.64 1.52
CA GLU A 3 6.85 -7.49 1.88
C GLU A 3 5.73 -7.24 0.86
N ILE A 4 6.05 -7.37 -0.42
CA ILE A 4 5.08 -7.18 -1.50
C ILE A 4 3.95 -8.20 -1.40
N ASP A 5 4.27 -9.45 -1.08
CA ASP A 5 3.25 -10.49 -0.94
C ASP A 5 2.27 -10.16 0.19
N ALA A 6 2.79 -9.66 1.31
CA ALA A 6 1.94 -9.26 2.44
C ALA A 6 1.01 -8.10 2.05
N ILE A 7 1.53 -7.14 1.29
CA ILE A 7 0.72 -6.02 0.80
C ILE A 7 -0.38 -6.53 -0.14
N PHE A 8 -0.06 -7.48 -1.02
CA PHE A 8 -1.05 -8.04 -1.94
C PHE A 8 -2.17 -8.79 -1.21
N VAL A 9 -1.85 -9.44 -0.08
CA VAL A 9 -2.89 -10.08 0.73
C VAL A 9 -3.91 -9.05 1.20
N VAL A 10 -3.44 -7.90 1.66
CA VAL A 10 -4.31 -6.82 2.12
C VAL A 10 -5.12 -6.23 0.96
N THR A 11 -4.47 -5.92 -0.15
CA THR A 11 -5.14 -5.30 -1.29
C THR A 11 -6.13 -6.24 -1.96
N ASP A 12 -5.81 -7.53 -2.06
CA ASP A 12 -6.73 -8.52 -2.60
C ASP A 12 -7.99 -8.62 -1.74
N ALA A 13 -7.83 -8.56 -0.41
CA ALA A 13 -8.96 -8.59 0.51
C ALA A 13 -9.87 -7.38 0.36
N LEU A 14 -9.32 -6.25 -0.09
CA LEU A 14 -10.07 -5.03 -0.33
C LEU A 14 -10.64 -4.95 -1.75
N GLY A 15 -10.40 -5.95 -2.58
CA GLY A 15 -10.87 -5.95 -3.96
C GLY A 15 -10.06 -5.07 -4.90
N VAL A 16 -8.85 -4.71 -4.51
CA VAL A 16 -7.97 -3.89 -5.34
C VAL A 16 -7.07 -4.81 -6.17
N HIS A 17 -7.12 -4.68 -7.49
CA HIS A 17 -6.32 -5.50 -8.38
C HIS A 17 -4.85 -5.11 -8.31
N ARG A 18 -3.97 -6.12 -8.41
CA ARG A 18 -2.52 -5.89 -8.39
C ARG A 18 -2.07 -4.97 -9.52
N GLU A 19 -2.73 -5.06 -10.68
CA GLU A 19 -2.43 -4.21 -11.83
C GLU A 19 -2.70 -2.73 -11.56
N ALA A 20 -3.54 -2.42 -10.58
CA ALA A 20 -3.85 -1.05 -10.18
C ALA A 20 -2.88 -0.51 -9.13
N LEU A 21 -1.84 -1.25 -8.80
CA LEU A 21 -0.88 -0.88 -7.77
C LEU A 21 0.48 -0.54 -8.34
N VAL A 22 1.12 0.46 -7.76
CA VAL A 22 2.54 0.77 -8.02
C VAL A 22 3.24 0.74 -6.68
N ILE A 23 4.23 -0.13 -6.54
CA ILE A 23 4.99 -0.27 -5.30
C ILE A 23 6.44 0.04 -5.60
N PRO A 24 6.91 1.25 -5.26
CA PRO A 24 8.32 1.60 -5.46
C PRO A 24 9.25 0.66 -4.69
N LEU A 25 10.42 0.39 -5.24
CA LEU A 25 11.39 -0.51 -4.61
C LEU A 25 12.04 0.11 -3.38
N GLY A 26 12.01 1.43 -3.24
CA GLY A 26 12.61 2.12 -2.11
C GLY A 26 11.60 2.39 -1.01
N PRO A 27 11.70 1.69 0.13
CA PRO A 27 10.84 2.02 1.26
C PRO A 27 11.21 3.38 1.84
N ALA A 28 10.25 4.00 2.51
CA ALA A 28 10.44 5.31 3.11
C ALA A 28 9.65 5.41 4.40
N SER A 29 9.98 6.37 5.24
CA SER A 29 9.26 6.62 6.47
C SER A 29 8.78 8.07 6.48
N PRO A 30 7.48 8.30 6.75
CA PRO A 30 6.46 7.25 6.95
C PRO A 30 6.03 6.60 5.64
N GLY A 31 5.57 5.35 5.73
CA GLY A 31 4.93 4.71 4.59
C GLY A 31 3.61 5.39 4.27
N ARG A 32 3.18 5.33 3.02
CA ARG A 32 1.95 6.01 2.61
C ARG A 32 1.34 5.40 1.37
N VAL A 33 0.09 5.77 1.12
CA VAL A 33 -0.64 5.38 -0.08
C VAL A 33 -1.18 6.66 -0.71
N ARG A 34 -1.03 6.78 -2.02
CA ARG A 34 -1.61 7.91 -2.75
C ARG A 34 -2.14 7.46 -4.10
N LYS A 35 -3.13 8.17 -4.61
CA LYS A 35 -3.69 7.90 -5.92
C LYS A 35 -2.92 8.69 -6.96
N LEU A 36 -2.47 7.99 -8.00
CA LEU A 36 -1.72 8.60 -9.10
C LEU A 36 -2.69 9.18 -10.14
N PRO A 37 -2.22 10.14 -10.97
CA PRO A 37 -3.05 10.68 -12.06
C PRO A 37 -3.56 9.61 -13.03
N SER A 38 -2.84 8.49 -13.14
CA SER A 38 -3.26 7.36 -13.97
C SER A 38 -4.42 6.56 -13.40
N GLY A 39 -4.82 6.83 -12.16
CA GLY A 39 -5.84 6.07 -11.46
C GLY A 39 -5.29 4.92 -10.63
N LYS A 40 -4.01 4.64 -10.73
CA LYS A 40 -3.37 3.60 -9.91
C LYS A 40 -3.06 4.12 -8.52
N LEU A 41 -2.87 3.19 -7.58
CA LEU A 41 -2.47 3.51 -6.21
C LEU A 41 -0.98 3.25 -6.05
N GLU A 42 -0.25 4.24 -5.55
CA GLU A 42 1.15 4.07 -5.21
C GLU A 42 1.26 3.78 -3.71
N ILE A 43 1.86 2.65 -3.37
CA ILE A 43 2.04 2.23 -1.99
C ILE A 43 3.51 2.29 -1.64
N THR A 44 3.90 3.26 -0.82
CA THR A 44 5.27 3.37 -0.32
C THR A 44 5.37 2.60 1.00
N VAL A 45 6.21 1.57 1.01
CA VAL A 45 6.36 0.68 2.16
C VAL A 45 7.01 1.41 3.33
N GLU A 46 6.50 1.20 4.53
CA GLU A 46 7.06 1.77 5.75
C GLU A 46 8.44 1.19 6.03
N ALA A 47 9.43 2.06 6.25
CA ALA A 47 10.81 1.64 6.48
C ALA A 47 11.21 1.62 7.97
N ALA A 48 10.55 2.43 8.80
CA ALA A 48 10.98 2.65 10.19
C ALA A 48 10.22 1.80 11.22
N ARG A 49 9.07 1.24 10.86
CA ARG A 49 8.25 0.43 11.75
C ARG A 49 8.15 -1.00 11.24
N PRO A 50 7.85 -1.98 12.14
CA PRO A 50 7.60 -3.35 11.67
C PRO A 50 6.49 -3.38 10.63
N LEU A 51 6.70 -4.16 9.59
CA LEU A 51 5.76 -4.24 8.48
C LEU A 51 4.37 -4.69 8.92
N ASP A 52 4.29 -5.69 9.78
CA ASP A 52 3.03 -6.23 10.26
C ASP A 52 2.19 -5.19 11.01
N GLU A 53 2.83 -4.28 11.72
CA GLU A 53 2.12 -3.18 12.38
C GLU A 53 1.59 -2.18 11.37
N TRP A 54 2.41 -1.83 10.39
CA TRP A 54 2.00 -0.89 9.35
C TRP A 54 0.87 -1.47 8.48
N LEU A 55 0.91 -2.78 8.23
CA LEU A 55 -0.14 -3.43 7.44
C LEU A 55 -1.52 -3.32 8.08
N LYS A 56 -1.60 -3.16 9.40
CA LYS A 56 -2.88 -2.93 10.08
C LYS A 56 -3.49 -1.58 9.73
N GLU A 57 -2.65 -0.61 9.38
CA GLU A 57 -3.08 0.72 8.98
C GLU A 57 -3.36 0.81 7.48
N LEU A 58 -2.81 -0.10 6.70
CA LEU A 58 -2.87 -0.04 5.25
C LEU A 58 -4.30 0.04 4.69
N PRO A 59 -5.28 -0.74 5.18
CA PRO A 59 -6.65 -0.62 4.68
C PRO A 59 -7.21 0.79 4.81
N ALA A 60 -6.97 1.46 5.94
CA ALA A 60 -7.43 2.83 6.15
C ALA A 60 -6.72 3.80 5.21
N LEU A 61 -5.43 3.60 4.97
CA LEU A 61 -4.67 4.44 4.06
C LEU A 61 -5.18 4.30 2.62
N ILE A 62 -5.49 3.08 2.21
CA ILE A 62 -6.03 2.81 0.88
C ILE A 62 -7.40 3.46 0.72
N ALA A 63 -8.27 3.30 1.71
CA ALA A 63 -9.60 3.90 1.69
C ALA A 63 -9.51 5.42 1.57
N ALA A 64 -8.63 6.05 2.34
CA ALA A 64 -8.43 7.49 2.30
C ALA A 64 -7.93 7.95 0.92
N ALA A 65 -7.04 7.19 0.29
CA ALA A 65 -6.52 7.51 -1.02
C ALA A 65 -7.59 7.38 -2.12
N GLN A 66 -8.50 6.42 -1.97
CA GLN A 66 -9.56 6.18 -2.95
C GLN A 66 -10.70 7.19 -2.88
N THR A 67 -10.87 7.86 -1.76
CA THR A 67 -11.97 8.81 -1.58
C THR A 67 -11.65 10.21 -2.09
N LYS A 68 -10.47 10.45 -2.55
CA LYS A 68 -10.07 11.75 -3.09
C LYS A 68 -10.35 11.88 -4.56
#